data_633b21b3b9a8f3492f339092a12b8cf0
#
_entry.id   633b21b3b9a8f3492f339092a12b8cf0
#
_cell.length_a   1.000
_cell.length_b   1.000
_cell.length_c   1.000
_cell.angle_alpha   90.00
_cell.angle_beta   90.00
_cell.angle_gamma   90.00
#
_symmetry.space_group_name_H-M   'P 1'
#
loop_
_entity.id
_entity.type
_entity.pdbx_description
1 polymer ?
#
loop_
_entity_poly.entity_id
_entity_poly.type
_entity_poly.pdbx_seq_one_letter_code
_entity_poly.pdbx_strand_id
1 'polypeptide(L)'
;NVPEPELTLVLDSRLRTVGVTVGNDVSSRDIEGENPLYLPQAKLYNQSCALGPWITLVGADADFHSLQISLQVQRDGINVYEGSTSTSQMARTPKNLVAWLGRENSFPKGAFLMTGTGIVPDSNFTLMDGDVVTIEIEGLGVLANSVTQSCVG
;
A
#
# COMPACT_ATOMS: atom_id res chain seq x y z
N ASN A 1 3.89 8.18 11.98
CA ASN A 1 3.61 7.16 10.96
C ASN A 1 2.36 7.51 10.19
N VAL A 2 2.29 7.14 8.92
CA VAL A 2 1.15 7.41 8.05
C VAL A 2 0.76 6.17 7.26
N PRO A 3 -0.55 5.99 6.94
CA PRO A 3 -1.00 4.95 6.03
C PRO A 3 -0.69 5.36 4.59
N GLU A 4 -0.32 4.39 3.78
CA GLU A 4 -0.15 4.55 2.33
C GLU A 4 -0.99 3.48 1.61
N PRO A 5 -2.22 3.84 1.18
CA PRO A 5 -3.08 2.93 0.44
C PRO A 5 -2.56 2.70 -0.97
N GLU A 6 -2.44 1.44 -1.36
CA GLU A 6 -1.84 1.05 -2.63
C GLU A 6 -2.58 -0.08 -3.32
N LEU A 7 -2.72 0.02 -4.64
CA LEU A 7 -2.97 -1.16 -5.45
C LEU A 7 -1.75 -2.08 -5.32
N THR A 8 -1.96 -3.35 -5.03
CA THR A 8 -0.86 -4.32 -4.93
C THR A 8 -1.02 -5.42 -5.97
N LEU A 9 0.01 -5.58 -6.79
CA LEU A 9 0.07 -6.63 -7.80
C LEU A 9 0.56 -7.94 -7.17
N VAL A 10 -0.09 -9.04 -7.52
CA VAL A 10 0.36 -10.39 -7.17
C VAL A 10 1.06 -10.97 -8.40
N LEU A 11 2.35 -11.21 -8.27
CA LEU A 11 3.22 -11.66 -9.36
C LEU A 11 3.60 -13.12 -9.16
N ASP A 12 3.57 -13.89 -10.24
CA ASP A 12 4.11 -15.26 -10.24
C ASP A 12 5.66 -15.26 -10.36
N SER A 13 6.28 -16.43 -10.36
CA SER A 13 7.75 -16.58 -10.47
C SER A 13 8.34 -16.10 -11.80
N ARG A 14 7.51 -15.81 -12.80
CA ARG A 14 7.88 -15.22 -14.09
C ARG A 14 7.53 -13.72 -14.16
N LEU A 15 7.18 -13.12 -13.03
CA LEU A 15 6.73 -11.74 -12.89
C LEU A 15 5.51 -11.40 -13.76
N ARG A 16 4.64 -12.37 -14.02
CA ARG A 16 3.33 -12.10 -14.63
C ARG A 16 2.35 -11.72 -13.53
N THR A 17 1.60 -10.65 -13.74
CA THR A 17 0.50 -10.30 -12.82
C THR A 17 -0.61 -11.36 -12.93
N VAL A 18 -0.85 -12.08 -11.84
CA VAL A 18 -1.86 -13.15 -11.76
C VAL A 18 -3.03 -12.77 -10.85
N GLY A 19 -2.89 -11.69 -10.10
CA GLY A 19 -3.92 -11.18 -9.22
C GLY A 19 -3.58 -9.79 -8.73
N VAL A 20 -4.55 -9.18 -8.05
CA VAL A 20 -4.41 -7.88 -7.38
C VAL A 20 -5.09 -7.93 -6.01
N THR A 21 -4.66 -7.06 -5.12
CA THR A 21 -5.24 -6.89 -3.78
C THR A 21 -5.05 -5.46 -3.29
N VAL A 22 -5.70 -5.12 -2.19
CA VAL A 22 -5.48 -3.85 -1.49
C VAL A 22 -4.25 -3.98 -0.62
N GLY A 23 -3.40 -2.95 -0.60
CA GLY A 23 -2.25 -2.84 0.28
C GLY A 23 -2.27 -1.58 1.13
N ASN A 24 -1.62 -1.68 2.31
CA ASN A 24 -1.30 -0.55 3.16
C ASN A 24 0.19 -0.63 3.51
N ASP A 25 0.99 0.27 2.96
CA ASP A 25 2.43 0.39 3.23
C ASP A 25 2.65 1.48 4.29
N VAL A 26 2.48 1.10 5.56
CA VAL A 26 2.58 2.06 6.66
C VAL A 26 4.00 2.57 6.81
N SER A 27 4.18 3.87 6.62
CA SER A 27 5.49 4.50 6.53
C SER A 27 5.81 5.33 7.77
N SER A 28 7.06 5.22 8.26
CA SER A 28 7.60 6.16 9.24
C SER A 28 8.09 7.41 8.51
N ARG A 29 7.19 8.38 8.34
CA ARG A 29 7.47 9.62 7.60
C ARG A 29 8.63 10.42 8.19
N ASP A 30 8.79 10.41 9.51
CA ASP A 30 9.87 11.14 10.19
C ASP A 30 11.23 10.58 9.75
N ILE A 31 11.39 9.25 9.77
CA ILE A 31 12.62 8.57 9.33
C ILE A 31 12.85 8.77 7.85
N GLU A 32 11.80 8.63 7.03
CA GLU A 32 11.88 8.85 5.58
C GLU A 32 12.33 10.28 5.23
N GLY A 33 11.85 11.27 5.98
CA GLY A 33 12.16 12.68 5.76
C GLY A 33 13.56 13.09 6.21
N GLU A 34 14.22 12.33 7.10
CA GLU A 34 15.56 12.64 7.56
C GLU A 34 16.62 12.43 6.48
N ASN A 35 16.57 11.29 5.79
CA ASN A 35 17.55 10.96 4.76
C ASN A 35 17.01 9.85 3.83
N PRO A 36 17.12 9.98 2.50
CA PRO A 36 16.72 8.94 1.55
C PRO A 36 17.35 7.56 1.79
N LEU A 37 18.53 7.50 2.41
CA LEU A 37 19.18 6.24 2.78
C LEU A 37 18.44 5.47 3.86
N TYR A 38 17.54 6.13 4.60
CA TYR A 38 16.75 5.51 5.68
C TYR A 38 15.42 4.94 5.19
N LEU A 39 15.15 4.98 3.88
CA LEU A 39 13.91 4.41 3.33
C LEU A 39 13.64 2.96 3.76
N PRO A 40 14.62 2.03 3.78
CA PRO A 40 14.38 0.69 4.31
C PRO A 40 13.94 0.70 5.79
N GLN A 41 14.53 1.55 6.62
CA GLN A 41 14.16 1.71 8.02
C GLN A 41 12.73 2.25 8.18
N ALA A 42 12.34 3.17 7.32
CA ALA A 42 11.00 3.78 7.33
C ALA A 42 9.89 2.81 6.92
N LYS A 43 10.22 1.77 6.16
CA LYS A 43 9.27 0.83 5.53
C LYS A 43 9.35 -0.59 6.09
N LEU A 44 10.50 -1.04 6.61
CA LEU A 44 10.75 -2.43 7.02
C LEU A 44 10.84 -2.55 8.55
N TYR A 45 9.69 -2.57 9.20
CA TYR A 45 9.56 -2.83 10.62
C TYR A 45 8.37 -3.78 10.88
N ASN A 46 8.24 -4.28 12.10
CA ASN A 46 7.18 -5.25 12.42
C ASN A 46 5.80 -4.67 12.15
N GLN A 47 4.98 -5.42 11.40
CA GLN A 47 3.61 -5.06 11.06
C GLN A 47 3.46 -3.75 10.26
N SER A 48 4.49 -3.34 9.53
CA SER A 48 4.47 -2.14 8.67
C SER A 48 3.63 -2.29 7.40
N CYS A 49 3.24 -3.51 7.05
CA CYS A 49 2.53 -3.80 5.80
C CYS A 49 1.31 -4.67 6.06
N ALA A 50 0.20 -4.32 5.43
CA ALA A 50 -1.01 -5.15 5.40
C ALA A 50 -1.49 -5.37 3.96
N LEU A 51 -1.98 -6.57 3.67
CA LEU A 51 -2.52 -6.99 2.37
C LEU A 51 -3.86 -7.69 2.56
N GLY A 52 -4.81 -7.44 1.68
CA GLY A 52 -6.12 -8.10 1.74
C GLY A 52 -7.23 -7.29 1.07
N PRO A 53 -8.51 -7.64 1.32
CA PRO A 53 -9.00 -8.77 2.14
C PRO A 53 -8.84 -10.13 1.43
N TRP A 54 -8.70 -10.13 0.11
CA TRP A 54 -8.49 -11.31 -0.74
C TRP A 54 -7.65 -10.95 -1.96
N ILE A 55 -7.23 -11.95 -2.71
CA ILE A 55 -6.59 -11.77 -4.02
C ILE A 55 -7.68 -11.93 -5.09
N THR A 56 -7.90 -10.89 -5.88
CA THR A 56 -8.73 -10.96 -7.09
C THR A 56 -7.86 -11.44 -8.24
N LEU A 57 -8.17 -12.62 -8.77
CA LEU A 57 -7.44 -13.17 -9.92
C LEU A 57 -7.72 -12.36 -11.18
N VAL A 58 -6.70 -12.15 -12.00
CA VAL A 58 -6.81 -11.35 -13.21
C VAL A 58 -6.25 -12.08 -14.43
N GLY A 59 -6.78 -11.77 -15.60
CA GLY A 59 -6.24 -12.22 -16.89
C GLY A 59 -5.06 -11.37 -17.35
N ALA A 60 -4.41 -11.82 -18.41
CA ALA A 60 -3.24 -11.14 -18.98
C ALA A 60 -3.53 -9.71 -19.51
N ASP A 61 -4.78 -9.45 -19.89
CA ASP A 61 -5.23 -8.17 -20.46
C ASP A 61 -5.95 -7.29 -19.43
N ALA A 62 -5.80 -7.58 -18.12
CA ALA A 62 -6.43 -6.80 -17.07
C ALA A 62 -5.93 -5.36 -17.07
N ASP A 63 -6.88 -4.43 -17.02
CA ASP A 63 -6.61 -3.00 -16.94
C ASP A 63 -6.88 -2.48 -15.53
N PHE A 64 -5.92 -1.74 -14.99
CA PHE A 64 -5.97 -1.15 -13.65
C PHE A 64 -5.95 0.39 -13.70
N HIS A 65 -6.26 0.98 -14.85
CA HIS A 65 -6.00 2.41 -15.08
C HIS A 65 -6.94 3.35 -14.32
N SER A 66 -8.17 2.95 -13.99
CA SER A 66 -9.17 3.88 -13.45
C SER A 66 -9.81 3.43 -12.13
N LEU A 67 -9.16 2.57 -11.36
CA LEU A 67 -9.68 2.12 -10.08
C LEU A 67 -9.65 3.26 -9.07
N GLN A 68 -10.79 3.50 -8.40
CA GLN A 68 -10.86 4.45 -7.30
C GLN A 68 -10.27 3.82 -6.04
N ILE A 69 -9.49 4.61 -5.30
CA ILE A 69 -8.88 4.24 -4.02
C ILE A 69 -9.34 5.26 -2.99
N SER A 70 -9.90 4.79 -1.90
CA SER A 70 -10.27 5.63 -0.75
C SER A 70 -9.57 5.16 0.52
N LEU A 71 -9.27 6.13 1.38
CA LEU A 71 -8.68 5.94 2.69
C LEU A 71 -9.53 6.67 3.72
N GLN A 72 -9.82 5.99 4.82
CA GLN A 72 -10.41 6.59 6.02
C GLN A 72 -9.61 6.15 7.25
N VAL A 73 -9.39 7.08 8.18
CA VAL A 73 -8.82 6.76 9.50
C VAL A 73 -9.79 7.22 10.56
N GLN A 74 -10.18 6.29 11.43
CA GLN A 74 -11.04 6.56 12.57
C GLN A 74 -10.25 6.44 13.88
N ARG A 75 -10.47 7.40 14.79
CA ARG A 75 -9.94 7.44 16.14
C ARG A 75 -11.12 7.57 17.11
N ASP A 76 -11.24 6.63 18.03
CA ASP A 76 -12.37 6.57 18.98
C ASP A 76 -13.75 6.66 18.28
N GLY A 77 -13.85 6.04 17.09
CA GLY A 77 -15.09 6.05 16.28
C GLY A 77 -15.34 7.35 15.51
N ILE A 78 -14.45 8.34 15.61
CA ILE A 78 -14.54 9.62 14.90
C ILE A 78 -13.61 9.58 13.67
N ASN A 79 -14.12 10.03 12.52
CA ASN A 79 -13.29 10.17 11.32
C ASN A 79 -12.29 11.32 11.51
N VAL A 80 -10.99 11.01 11.58
CA VAL A 80 -9.90 11.97 11.75
C VAL A 80 -9.13 12.26 10.47
N TYR A 81 -9.29 11.40 9.47
CA TYR A 81 -8.70 11.61 8.14
C TYR A 81 -9.52 10.85 7.09
N GLU A 82 -9.67 11.47 5.92
CA GLU A 82 -10.17 10.82 4.71
C GLU A 82 -9.42 11.37 3.48
N GLY A 83 -9.25 10.51 2.49
CA GLY A 83 -8.64 10.87 1.22
C GLY A 83 -9.06 9.91 0.12
N SER A 84 -8.97 10.38 -1.12
CA SER A 84 -9.25 9.55 -2.29
C SER A 84 -8.32 9.88 -3.44
N THR A 85 -8.06 8.89 -4.28
CA THR A 85 -7.29 9.01 -5.52
C THR A 85 -7.76 7.98 -6.53
N SER A 86 -7.14 7.95 -7.68
CA SER A 86 -7.38 6.92 -8.70
C SER A 86 -6.05 6.41 -9.26
N THR A 87 -6.01 5.15 -9.65
CA THR A 87 -4.85 4.59 -10.35
C THR A 87 -4.54 5.30 -11.67
N SER A 88 -5.49 6.08 -12.22
CA SER A 88 -5.24 6.97 -13.36
C SER A 88 -4.22 8.08 -13.07
N GLN A 89 -3.97 8.41 -11.80
CA GLN A 89 -2.98 9.39 -11.36
C GLN A 89 -1.57 8.80 -11.24
N MET A 90 -1.40 7.51 -11.45
CA MET A 90 -0.09 6.86 -11.34
C MET A 90 0.88 7.41 -12.40
N ALA A 91 2.05 7.91 -11.96
CA ALA A 91 3.10 8.41 -12.84
C ALA A 91 3.78 7.26 -13.64
N ARG A 92 3.74 6.03 -13.12
CA ARG A 92 4.29 4.83 -13.76
C ARG A 92 3.23 3.76 -13.88
N THR A 93 3.16 3.13 -15.04
CA THR A 93 2.22 2.03 -15.26
C THR A 93 2.61 0.79 -14.44
N PRO A 94 1.67 -0.07 -14.04
CA PRO A 94 1.95 -1.35 -13.41
C PRO A 94 2.99 -2.19 -14.18
N LYS A 95 2.86 -2.24 -15.50
CA LYS A 95 3.82 -2.93 -16.37
C LYS A 95 5.25 -2.38 -16.26
N ASN A 96 5.39 -1.06 -16.15
CA ASN A 96 6.69 -0.42 -15.97
C ASN A 96 7.29 -0.76 -14.60
N LEU A 97 6.50 -0.76 -13.54
CA LEU A 97 6.93 -1.12 -12.18
C LEU A 97 7.42 -2.58 -12.14
N VAL A 98 6.68 -3.51 -12.75
CA VAL A 98 7.08 -4.93 -12.84
C VAL A 98 8.38 -5.08 -13.63
N ALA A 99 8.55 -4.35 -14.74
CA ALA A 99 9.78 -4.39 -15.54
C ALA A 99 11.00 -3.90 -14.73
N TRP A 100 10.82 -2.88 -13.89
CA TRP A 100 11.89 -2.40 -13.00
C TRP A 100 12.20 -3.38 -11.88
N LEU A 101 11.19 -3.98 -11.25
CA LEU A 101 11.37 -5.00 -10.21
C LEU A 101 12.21 -6.17 -10.70
N GLY A 102 11.99 -6.60 -11.95
CA GLY A 102 12.67 -7.75 -12.55
C GLY A 102 14.08 -7.48 -13.09
N ARG A 103 14.59 -6.22 -13.02
CA ARG A 103 15.92 -5.92 -13.53
C ARG A 103 17.01 -6.51 -12.63
N GLU A 104 17.79 -7.45 -13.18
CA GLU A 104 18.86 -8.15 -12.46
C GLU A 104 18.39 -8.76 -11.13
N ASN A 105 17.10 -9.11 -11.04
CA ASN A 105 16.49 -9.65 -9.83
C ASN A 105 15.54 -10.80 -10.16
N SER A 106 15.41 -11.77 -9.26
CA SER A 106 14.55 -12.94 -9.46
C SER A 106 13.71 -13.25 -8.22
N PHE A 107 12.48 -13.67 -8.46
CA PHE A 107 11.48 -13.96 -7.42
C PHE A 107 10.92 -15.37 -7.63
N PRO A 108 11.64 -16.44 -7.24
CA PRO A 108 11.27 -17.82 -7.56
C PRO A 108 9.94 -18.27 -6.96
N LYS A 109 9.45 -17.57 -5.94
CA LYS A 109 8.13 -17.81 -5.32
C LYS A 109 7.07 -16.79 -5.71
N GLY A 110 7.38 -15.88 -6.65
CA GLY A 110 6.56 -14.72 -6.94
C GLY A 110 6.78 -13.57 -5.94
N ALA A 111 6.01 -12.50 -6.09
CA ALA A 111 6.10 -11.31 -5.24
C ALA A 111 4.76 -10.60 -5.13
N PHE A 112 4.57 -9.89 -4.03
CA PHE A 112 3.60 -8.81 -3.93
C PHE A 112 4.32 -7.50 -4.25
N LEU A 113 3.85 -6.77 -5.24
CA LEU A 113 4.41 -5.48 -5.62
C LEU A 113 3.41 -4.37 -5.32
N MET A 114 3.68 -3.61 -4.29
CA MET A 114 2.96 -2.37 -3.99
C MET A 114 3.36 -1.29 -5.00
N THR A 115 2.38 -0.53 -5.49
CA THR A 115 2.57 0.31 -6.68
C THR A 115 2.77 1.79 -6.37
N GLY A 116 2.82 2.16 -5.11
CA GLY A 116 2.90 3.52 -4.64
C GLY A 116 1.53 4.15 -4.37
N THR A 117 1.50 5.11 -3.47
CA THR A 117 0.29 5.80 -3.05
C THR A 117 0.12 7.16 -3.73
N GLY A 118 -1.13 7.57 -3.94
CA GLY A 118 -1.51 8.94 -4.32
C GLY A 118 -2.22 9.69 -3.19
N ILE A 119 -2.32 9.10 -2.00
CA ILE A 119 -2.94 9.71 -0.81
C ILE A 119 -1.88 9.89 0.26
N VAL A 120 -1.51 11.14 0.51
CA VAL A 120 -0.50 11.49 1.50
C VAL A 120 -1.15 12.45 2.50
N PRO A 121 -1.40 12.03 3.75
CA PRO A 121 -1.90 12.91 4.79
C PRO A 121 -0.97 14.12 5.04
N ASP A 122 -1.53 15.22 5.52
CA ASP A 122 -0.78 16.42 5.86
C ASP A 122 0.32 16.14 6.89
N SER A 123 1.35 17.00 6.93
CA SER A 123 2.51 16.82 7.82
C SER A 123 2.17 16.74 9.31
N ASN A 124 1.02 17.30 9.70
CA ASN A 124 0.53 17.29 11.10
C ASN A 124 -0.21 16.00 11.47
N PHE A 125 -0.52 15.14 10.48
CA PHE A 125 -1.21 13.88 10.74
C PHE A 125 -0.21 12.79 11.12
N THR A 126 -0.55 12.01 12.15
CA THR A 126 0.12 10.75 12.48
C THR A 126 -0.88 9.74 13.03
N LEU A 127 -0.64 8.48 12.71
CA LEU A 127 -1.39 7.36 13.30
C LEU A 127 -1.12 7.27 14.80
N MET A 128 -2.14 6.89 15.56
CA MET A 128 -2.08 6.64 17.01
C MET A 128 -2.54 5.22 17.32
N ASP A 129 -2.14 4.74 18.48
CA ASP A 129 -2.62 3.47 19.01
C ASP A 129 -4.16 3.44 19.09
N GLY A 130 -4.76 2.36 18.59
CA GLY A 130 -6.22 2.21 18.52
C GLY A 130 -6.90 2.81 17.30
N ASP A 131 -6.18 3.57 16.45
CA ASP A 131 -6.75 4.02 15.16
C ASP A 131 -7.18 2.83 14.32
N VAL A 132 -8.26 3.01 13.54
CA VAL A 132 -8.68 2.03 12.52
C VAL A 132 -8.46 2.65 11.14
N VAL A 133 -7.56 2.05 10.37
CA VAL A 133 -7.30 2.41 8.98
C VAL A 133 -8.15 1.55 8.08
N THR A 134 -8.98 2.17 7.25
CA THR A 134 -9.83 1.51 6.26
C THR A 134 -9.46 1.98 4.87
N ILE A 135 -9.11 1.05 4.00
CA ILE A 135 -8.75 1.29 2.60
C ILE A 135 -9.71 0.50 1.72
N GLU A 136 -10.32 1.18 0.76
CA GLU A 136 -11.15 0.54 -0.25
C GLU A 136 -10.57 0.81 -1.63
N ILE A 137 -10.49 -0.24 -2.45
CA ILE A 137 -10.22 -0.13 -3.88
C ILE A 137 -11.42 -0.69 -4.63
N GLU A 138 -11.96 0.10 -5.55
CA GLU A 138 -13.13 -0.27 -6.34
C GLU A 138 -12.98 -1.64 -6.99
N GLY A 139 -13.94 -2.53 -6.71
CA GLY A 139 -13.95 -3.91 -7.22
C GLY A 139 -12.98 -4.89 -6.55
N LEU A 140 -12.11 -4.42 -5.63
CA LEU A 140 -11.14 -5.28 -4.94
C LEU A 140 -11.49 -5.52 -3.47
N GLY A 141 -12.39 -4.71 -2.89
CA GLY A 141 -12.86 -4.87 -1.52
C GLY A 141 -12.23 -3.87 -0.55
N VAL A 142 -12.44 -4.13 0.74
CA VAL A 142 -12.07 -3.24 1.85
C VAL A 142 -11.05 -3.94 2.75
N LEU A 143 -9.91 -3.31 2.95
CA LEU A 143 -8.89 -3.70 3.93
C LEU A 143 -9.02 -2.79 5.15
N ALA A 144 -9.29 -3.36 6.31
CA ALA A 144 -9.37 -2.61 7.56
C ALA A 144 -8.39 -3.19 8.61
N ASN A 145 -7.58 -2.33 9.21
CA ASN A 145 -6.58 -2.72 10.19
C ASN A 145 -6.60 -1.77 11.39
N SER A 146 -6.50 -2.33 12.59
CA SER A 146 -6.23 -1.55 13.79
C SER A 146 -4.75 -1.23 13.90
N VAL A 147 -4.44 0.00 14.28
CA VAL A 147 -3.08 0.44 14.59
C VAL A 147 -2.74 0.04 16.02
N THR A 148 -1.57 -0.53 16.21
CA THR A 148 -1.03 -0.84 17.53
C THR A 148 0.37 -0.26 17.68
N GLN A 149 0.64 0.35 18.81
CA GLN A 149 1.99 0.77 19.16
C GLN A 149 2.67 -0.36 19.95
N SER A 150 3.75 -0.91 19.41
CA SER A 150 4.52 -1.91 20.14
C SER A 150 5.18 -1.26 21.35
N CYS A 151 4.93 -1.82 22.55
CA CYS A 151 5.74 -1.48 23.72
C CYS A 151 7.14 -2.05 23.48
N VAL A 152 8.14 -1.19 23.36
CA VAL A 152 9.54 -1.61 23.43
C VAL A 152 9.76 -2.04 24.87
N GLY A 153 9.85 -3.36 25.08
CA GLY A 153 10.25 -3.95 26.35
C GLY A 153 11.75 -3.85 26.56
#